data_7eb86050e67f4733f1c0e7a4d1581c4f
#
_entry.id   7eb86050e67f4733f1c0e7a4d1581c4f
#
_cell.length_a   1.000
_cell.length_b   1.000
_cell.length_c   1.000
_cell.angle_alpha   90.00
_cell.angle_beta   90.00
_cell.angle_gamma   90.00
#
_symmetry.space_group_name_H-M   'P 1'
#
loop_
_entity.id
_entity.type
_entity.pdbx_description
1 polymer ?
#
loop_
_entity_poly.entity_id
_entity_poly.type
_entity_poly.pdbx_seq_one_letter_code
_entity_poly.pdbx_strand_id
1 'polypeptide(L)'
;PRIQGQARISNGQFTYADFPNSFSQASGNFFFDENQVRIENFSAVSGGGKVEAGGDVIFGGEQSKLMNLRIQGREVRIRYPEGMRNVVDADLTLRGSQRAQQLSGNVRIVSASFQKGYDPITQYLENRSSEISWPGAKELGGGLSLDLNITGDRNIKLDTQLIKMTSRADLRVKGTASNPLVTGSIEANGGELYFQGARYRITRGRLEFVNPLRIDPRIDLEAESDLRDYRIVLTISGTAGKFRADLR
;
A
#
# COMPACT_ATOMS: atom_id res chain seq x y z
N PRO A 1 34.96 11.38 -16.25
CA PRO A 1 34.75 10.79 -17.59
C PRO A 1 33.39 11.25 -18.11
N ARG A 2 33.34 11.73 -19.34
CA ARG A 2 32.10 12.06 -20.04
C ARG A 2 31.64 10.79 -20.75
N ILE A 3 30.41 10.37 -20.50
CA ILE A 3 29.83 9.19 -21.12
C ILE A 3 28.71 9.64 -22.04
N GLN A 4 28.84 9.32 -23.34
CA GLN A 4 27.77 9.47 -24.31
C GLN A 4 27.53 8.12 -24.99
N GLY A 5 26.28 7.79 -25.23
CA GLY A 5 25.94 6.55 -25.89
C GLY A 5 24.52 6.08 -25.59
N GLN A 6 24.24 4.86 -26.03
CA GLN A 6 23.00 4.21 -25.75
C GLN A 6 23.24 2.76 -25.30
N ALA A 7 22.39 2.29 -24.41
CA ALA A 7 22.31 0.89 -24.02
C ALA A 7 20.89 0.39 -24.21
N ARG A 8 20.75 -0.87 -24.60
CA ARG A 8 19.46 -1.57 -24.68
C ARG A 8 19.52 -2.79 -23.80
N ILE A 9 18.49 -2.96 -22.99
CA ILE A 9 18.24 -4.20 -22.26
C ILE A 9 17.14 -4.95 -23.03
N SER A 10 17.30 -6.26 -23.16
CA SER A 10 16.30 -7.14 -23.78
C SER A 10 16.18 -8.40 -22.95
N ASN A 11 14.96 -8.70 -22.47
CA ASN A 11 14.63 -9.88 -21.69
C ASN A 11 15.52 -10.06 -20.44
N GLY A 12 15.85 -8.97 -19.77
CA GLY A 12 16.63 -8.98 -18.54
C GLY A 12 15.82 -9.48 -17.34
N GLN A 13 16.54 -9.87 -16.29
CA GLN A 13 15.96 -10.18 -15.00
C GLN A 13 16.81 -9.53 -13.91
N PHE A 14 16.16 -8.91 -12.93
CA PHE A 14 16.83 -8.33 -11.77
C PHE A 14 15.92 -8.34 -10.54
N THR A 15 16.53 -8.27 -9.38
CA THR A 15 15.87 -8.10 -8.09
C THR A 15 16.39 -6.83 -7.44
N TYR A 16 15.50 -6.13 -6.76
CA TYR A 16 15.87 -5.01 -5.90
C TYR A 16 15.63 -5.45 -4.45
N ALA A 17 16.64 -5.30 -3.60
CA ALA A 17 16.67 -5.91 -2.27
C ALA A 17 15.43 -5.64 -1.41
N ASP A 18 14.86 -4.44 -1.54
CA ASP A 18 13.74 -3.97 -0.72
C ASP A 18 12.39 -4.02 -1.42
N PHE A 19 12.35 -4.49 -2.66
CA PHE A 19 11.10 -4.68 -3.37
C PHE A 19 10.68 -6.15 -3.29
N PRO A 20 9.43 -6.45 -2.89
CA PRO A 20 9.00 -7.82 -2.58
C PRO A 20 8.95 -8.77 -3.78
N ASN A 21 9.13 -8.24 -4.99
CA ASN A 21 9.10 -9.03 -6.22
C ASN A 21 10.36 -8.81 -7.04
N SER A 22 10.75 -9.84 -7.80
CA SER A 22 11.70 -9.69 -8.89
C SER A 22 11.05 -9.05 -10.12
N PHE A 23 11.89 -8.47 -10.97
CA PHE A 23 11.53 -7.99 -12.30
C PHE A 23 12.09 -8.95 -13.34
N SER A 24 11.25 -9.43 -14.23
CA SER A 24 11.60 -10.34 -15.34
C SER A 24 11.15 -9.74 -16.67
N GLN A 25 11.65 -10.30 -17.78
CA GLN A 25 11.36 -9.83 -19.12
C GLN A 25 11.63 -8.32 -19.30
N ALA A 26 12.59 -7.80 -18.55
CA ALA A 26 12.91 -6.39 -18.58
C ALA A 26 13.51 -6.00 -19.92
N SER A 27 12.94 -4.99 -20.54
CA SER A 27 13.37 -4.43 -21.82
C SER A 27 13.28 -2.92 -21.77
N GLY A 28 14.20 -2.22 -22.44
CA GLY A 28 14.20 -0.76 -22.46
C GLY A 28 15.44 -0.17 -23.11
N ASN A 29 15.37 1.11 -23.41
CA ASN A 29 16.45 1.89 -24.01
C ASN A 29 16.93 2.94 -23.01
N PHE A 30 18.23 3.10 -22.92
CA PHE A 30 18.91 4.05 -22.04
C PHE A 30 19.82 4.92 -22.88
N PHE A 31 19.60 6.20 -22.88
CA PHE A 31 20.40 7.19 -23.59
C PHE A 31 21.24 7.96 -22.57
N PHE A 32 22.54 7.92 -22.76
CA PHE A 32 23.51 8.59 -21.92
C PHE A 32 24.02 9.85 -22.63
N ASP A 33 23.91 10.97 -21.98
CA ASP A 33 24.42 12.25 -22.48
C ASP A 33 25.13 12.97 -21.32
N GLU A 34 26.46 12.91 -21.31
CA GLU A 34 27.37 13.49 -20.33
C GLU A 34 26.91 13.35 -18.86
N ASN A 35 25.88 14.11 -18.49
CA ASN A 35 25.34 14.20 -17.13
C ASN A 35 23.93 13.65 -17.01
N GLN A 36 23.35 13.10 -18.05
CA GLN A 36 21.97 12.66 -18.03
C GLN A 36 21.84 11.22 -18.51
N VAL A 37 20.94 10.47 -17.89
CA VAL A 37 20.43 9.21 -18.43
C VAL A 37 18.94 9.37 -18.65
N ARG A 38 18.53 9.22 -19.90
CA ARG A 38 17.12 9.13 -20.27
C ARG A 38 16.74 7.68 -20.42
N ILE A 39 15.66 7.30 -19.77
CA ILE A 39 15.04 5.96 -19.83
C ILE A 39 13.83 6.05 -20.74
N GLU A 40 13.82 5.28 -21.82
CA GLU A 40 12.71 5.23 -22.76
C GLU A 40 12.20 3.81 -22.94
N ASN A 41 10.88 3.68 -22.96
CA ASN A 41 10.19 2.41 -23.23
C ASN A 41 10.66 1.25 -22.32
N PHE A 42 10.98 1.56 -21.07
CA PHE A 42 11.27 0.50 -20.10
C PHE A 42 9.99 -0.23 -19.77
N SER A 43 10.02 -1.55 -19.88
CA SER A 43 8.94 -2.43 -19.46
C SER A 43 9.50 -3.69 -18.81
N ALA A 44 8.79 -4.22 -17.83
CA ALA A 44 9.13 -5.45 -17.14
C ALA A 44 7.87 -6.13 -16.61
N VAL A 45 7.99 -7.38 -16.22
CA VAL A 45 6.96 -8.11 -15.48
C VAL A 45 7.38 -8.22 -14.01
N SER A 46 6.51 -7.82 -13.09
CA SER A 46 6.73 -7.93 -11.65
C SER A 46 5.48 -8.45 -10.96
N GLY A 47 5.63 -9.49 -10.15
CA GLY A 47 4.48 -10.14 -9.52
C GLY A 47 3.42 -10.66 -10.51
N GLY A 48 3.80 -10.90 -11.77
CA GLY A 48 2.90 -11.31 -12.85
C GLY A 48 2.12 -10.17 -13.50
N GLY A 49 2.28 -8.93 -13.05
CA GLY A 49 1.74 -7.72 -13.67
C GLY A 49 2.80 -6.99 -14.50
N LYS A 50 2.34 -6.11 -15.38
CA LYS A 50 3.20 -5.29 -16.23
C LYS A 50 3.63 -4.03 -15.47
N VAL A 51 4.92 -3.70 -15.58
CA VAL A 51 5.49 -2.44 -15.08
C VAL A 51 6.15 -1.72 -16.24
N GLU A 52 5.86 -0.43 -16.39
CA GLU A 52 6.46 0.46 -17.38
C GLU A 52 7.10 1.64 -16.64
N ALA A 53 8.24 2.09 -17.13
CA ALA A 53 8.91 3.26 -16.58
C ALA A 53 9.58 4.09 -17.67
N GLY A 54 9.71 5.39 -17.40
CA GLY A 54 10.43 6.31 -18.28
C GLY A 54 10.70 7.62 -17.58
N GLY A 55 11.67 8.37 -18.12
CA GLY A 55 12.04 9.67 -17.59
C GLY A 55 13.53 9.89 -17.58
N ASP A 56 13.97 10.84 -16.77
CA ASP A 56 15.33 11.35 -16.80
C ASP A 56 15.97 11.28 -15.41
N VAL A 57 17.26 10.92 -15.40
CA VAL A 57 18.14 11.01 -14.23
C VAL A 57 19.33 11.89 -14.60
N ILE A 58 19.46 13.04 -13.96
CA ILE A 58 20.53 14.01 -14.23
C ILE A 58 21.60 13.87 -13.16
N PHE A 59 22.82 13.63 -13.58
CA PHE A 59 24.01 13.55 -12.73
C PHE A 59 24.76 14.88 -12.80
N GLY A 60 24.39 15.86 -12.01
CA GLY A 60 25.05 17.18 -12.00
C GLY A 60 25.92 17.36 -10.78
N GLY A 61 27.17 17.90 -10.95
CA GLY A 61 28.08 18.39 -9.94
C GLY A 61 28.18 17.59 -8.62
N GLU A 62 28.98 18.00 -7.68
CA GLU A 62 29.28 17.26 -6.44
C GLU A 62 28.05 16.95 -5.54
N GLN A 63 26.83 17.47 -5.81
CA GLN A 63 25.71 17.36 -4.86
C GLN A 63 24.30 17.09 -5.44
N SER A 64 24.08 17.00 -6.76
CA SER A 64 22.70 17.00 -7.27
C SER A 64 22.46 15.97 -8.37
N LYS A 65 22.17 14.73 -7.99
CA LYS A 65 21.48 13.81 -8.90
C LYS A 65 19.99 14.13 -8.84
N LEU A 66 19.44 14.69 -9.92
CA LEU A 66 18.00 14.94 -10.04
C LEU A 66 17.37 13.80 -10.81
N MET A 67 16.24 13.34 -10.35
CA MET A 67 15.45 12.31 -11.03
C MET A 67 14.02 12.79 -11.26
N ASN A 68 13.46 12.42 -12.39
CA ASN A 68 12.06 12.60 -12.71
C ASN A 68 11.60 11.37 -13.51
N LEU A 69 11.09 10.39 -12.80
CA LEU A 69 10.67 9.11 -13.35
C LEU A 69 9.16 8.96 -13.23
N ARG A 70 8.51 8.55 -14.32
CA ARG A 70 7.12 8.07 -14.32
C ARG A 70 7.13 6.56 -14.29
N ILE A 71 6.31 5.97 -13.44
CA ILE A 71 6.22 4.54 -13.23
C ILE A 71 4.74 4.16 -13.31
N GLN A 72 4.42 3.18 -14.14
CA GLN A 72 3.07 2.64 -14.28
C GLN A 72 3.11 1.14 -13.99
N GLY A 73 2.21 0.68 -13.15
CA GLY A 73 2.00 -0.73 -12.87
C GLY A 73 0.58 -1.13 -13.23
N ARG A 74 0.39 -2.32 -13.78
CA ARG A 74 -0.92 -2.90 -14.06
C ARG A 74 -0.95 -4.34 -13.57
N GLU A 75 -1.93 -4.63 -12.71
CA GLU A 75 -2.15 -5.94 -12.09
C GLU A 75 -0.92 -6.50 -11.36
N VAL A 76 -0.11 -5.63 -10.75
CA VAL A 76 1.09 -6.02 -10.02
C VAL A 76 0.70 -6.65 -8.69
N ARG A 77 1.09 -7.92 -8.47
CA ARG A 77 0.86 -8.60 -7.19
C ARG A 77 1.94 -8.20 -6.20
N ILE A 78 1.50 -7.74 -5.03
CA ILE A 78 2.39 -7.31 -3.94
C ILE A 78 1.97 -8.05 -2.66
N ARG A 79 2.96 -8.65 -1.97
CA ARG A 79 2.77 -9.31 -0.67
C ARG A 79 3.24 -8.39 0.44
N TYR A 80 2.55 -7.27 0.59
CA TYR A 80 2.84 -6.29 1.63
C TYR A 80 1.54 -5.56 2.04
N PRO A 81 1.31 -5.27 3.34
CA PRO A 81 2.07 -5.75 4.51
C PRO A 81 2.05 -7.27 4.64
N GLU A 82 2.85 -7.80 5.57
CA GLU A 82 2.92 -9.24 5.82
C GLU A 82 1.52 -9.83 6.06
N GLY A 83 1.26 -11.02 5.52
CA GLY A 83 -0.06 -11.66 5.58
C GLY A 83 -1.06 -11.17 4.54
N MET A 84 -0.77 -10.10 3.79
CA MET A 84 -1.64 -9.60 2.72
C MET A 84 -1.17 -10.06 1.33
N ARG A 85 -2.16 -10.29 0.47
CA ARG A 85 -1.97 -10.49 -0.97
C ARG A 85 -2.75 -9.41 -1.69
N ASN A 86 -2.04 -8.50 -2.32
CA ASN A 86 -2.62 -7.39 -3.05
C ASN A 86 -2.34 -7.51 -4.54
N VAL A 87 -3.30 -7.12 -5.36
CA VAL A 87 -3.12 -6.82 -6.78
C VAL A 87 -3.42 -5.35 -6.94
N VAL A 88 -2.49 -4.61 -7.50
CA VAL A 88 -2.61 -3.16 -7.63
C VAL A 88 -2.32 -2.67 -9.04
N ASP A 89 -3.01 -1.61 -9.43
CA ASP A 89 -2.59 -0.72 -10.50
C ASP A 89 -1.99 0.54 -9.87
N ALA A 90 -0.97 1.09 -10.50
CA ALA A 90 -0.30 2.27 -10.00
C ALA A 90 0.10 3.20 -11.14
N ASP A 91 -0.06 4.50 -10.91
CA ASP A 91 0.45 5.58 -11.75
C ASP A 91 1.22 6.54 -10.84
N LEU A 92 2.54 6.39 -10.85
CA LEU A 92 3.44 7.03 -9.89
C LEU A 92 4.45 7.94 -10.60
N THR A 93 4.90 8.95 -9.88
CA THR A 93 6.00 9.81 -10.28
C THR A 93 7.01 9.90 -9.13
N LEU A 94 8.26 9.58 -9.42
CA LEU A 94 9.38 9.74 -8.52
C LEU A 94 10.19 10.96 -8.96
N ARG A 95 10.26 11.96 -8.09
CA ARG A 95 11.01 13.21 -8.34
C ARG A 95 11.92 13.54 -7.20
N GLY A 96 12.97 14.30 -7.49
CA GLY A 96 13.85 14.86 -6.46
C GLY A 96 15.31 14.55 -6.68
N SER A 97 16.08 14.70 -5.61
CA SER A 97 17.52 14.44 -5.60
C SER A 97 17.82 13.14 -4.84
N GLN A 98 19.08 12.71 -4.86
CA GLN A 98 19.52 11.55 -4.08
C GLN A 98 19.23 11.67 -2.57
N ARG A 99 19.18 12.89 -2.04
CA ARG A 99 18.97 13.15 -0.61
C ARG A 99 17.51 13.46 -0.24
N ALA A 100 16.71 13.91 -1.20
CA ALA A 100 15.31 14.28 -0.98
C ALA A 100 14.50 13.85 -2.20
N GLN A 101 13.83 12.73 -2.08
CA GLN A 101 13.00 12.15 -3.12
C GLN A 101 11.53 12.24 -2.72
N GLN A 102 10.67 12.39 -3.69
CA GLN A 102 9.22 12.34 -3.52
C GLN A 102 8.61 11.32 -4.48
N LEU A 103 7.89 10.36 -3.92
CA LEU A 103 7.03 9.45 -4.65
C LEU A 103 5.59 9.93 -4.52
N SER A 104 4.97 10.28 -5.64
CA SER A 104 3.60 10.78 -5.68
C SER A 104 2.78 10.06 -6.74
N GLY A 105 1.46 10.05 -6.58
CA GLY A 105 0.55 9.51 -7.57
C GLY A 105 -0.59 8.70 -6.98
N ASN A 106 -1.16 7.81 -7.82
CA ASN A 106 -2.34 7.05 -7.49
C ASN A 106 -2.04 5.55 -7.49
N VAL A 107 -2.59 4.85 -6.50
CA VAL A 107 -2.57 3.39 -6.39
C VAL A 107 -4.01 2.92 -6.29
N ARG A 108 -4.43 2.05 -7.19
CA ARG A 108 -5.74 1.42 -7.16
C ARG A 108 -5.60 -0.04 -6.74
N ILE A 109 -6.25 -0.41 -5.66
CA ILE A 109 -6.33 -1.79 -5.20
C ILE A 109 -7.34 -2.51 -6.09
N VAL A 110 -6.86 -3.38 -6.97
CA VAL A 110 -7.68 -4.23 -7.83
C VAL A 110 -8.30 -5.37 -7.02
N SER A 111 -7.49 -5.97 -6.15
CA SER A 111 -7.95 -6.91 -5.13
C SER A 111 -6.97 -6.95 -3.95
N ALA A 112 -7.51 -7.18 -2.77
CA ALA A 112 -6.71 -7.42 -1.57
C ALA A 112 -7.35 -8.53 -0.76
N SER A 113 -6.51 -9.40 -0.18
CA SER A 113 -6.98 -10.45 0.71
C SER A 113 -5.95 -10.73 1.79
N PHE A 114 -6.44 -11.02 2.99
CA PHE A 114 -5.58 -11.51 4.07
C PHE A 114 -5.35 -13.00 3.93
N GLN A 115 -4.16 -13.45 4.24
CA GLN A 115 -3.83 -14.87 4.24
C GLN A 115 -4.58 -15.55 5.39
N LYS A 116 -5.18 -16.72 5.11
CA LYS A 116 -5.90 -17.51 6.11
C LYS A 116 -4.97 -17.85 7.28
N GLY A 117 -5.44 -17.56 8.51
CA GLY A 117 -4.64 -17.73 9.74
C GLY A 117 -3.86 -16.50 10.18
N TYR A 118 -3.74 -15.47 9.35
CA TYR A 118 -3.21 -14.17 9.73
C TYR A 118 -4.33 -13.31 10.31
N ASP A 119 -4.20 -12.91 11.57
CA ASP A 119 -5.15 -12.01 12.22
C ASP A 119 -4.51 -10.64 12.45
N PRO A 120 -4.76 -9.67 11.54
CA PRO A 120 -4.19 -8.33 11.65
C PRO A 120 -4.69 -7.58 12.88
N ILE A 121 -5.87 -7.94 13.40
CA ILE A 121 -6.45 -7.29 14.58
C ILE A 121 -5.67 -7.71 15.82
N THR A 122 -5.48 -9.00 16.02
CA THR A 122 -4.70 -9.54 17.14
C THR A 122 -3.26 -9.04 17.07
N GLN A 123 -2.63 -9.06 15.90
CA GLN A 123 -1.28 -8.57 15.73
C GLN A 123 -1.15 -7.07 16.02
N TYR A 124 -2.11 -6.26 15.58
CA TYR A 124 -2.11 -4.83 15.90
C TYR A 124 -2.27 -4.58 17.41
N LEU A 125 -3.11 -5.37 18.08
CA LEU A 125 -3.33 -5.25 19.53
C LEU A 125 -2.11 -5.71 20.35
N GLU A 126 -1.40 -6.74 19.89
CA GLU A 126 -0.19 -7.27 20.53
C GLU A 126 1.04 -6.38 20.27
N ASN A 127 1.16 -5.84 19.06
CA ASN A 127 2.31 -5.04 18.60
C ASN A 127 2.02 -3.54 18.57
N ARG A 128 1.55 -2.96 19.68
CA ARG A 128 1.22 -1.51 19.79
C ARG A 128 2.37 -0.55 19.46
N SER A 129 3.58 -1.06 19.31
CA SER A 129 4.80 -0.32 19.00
C SER A 129 5.43 -0.68 17.64
N SER A 130 4.77 -1.50 16.83
CA SER A 130 5.31 -1.82 15.50
C SER A 130 5.23 -0.59 14.60
N GLU A 131 6.38 0.01 14.34
CA GLU A 131 6.53 1.02 13.31
C GLU A 131 6.18 0.38 11.97
N ILE A 132 5.08 0.84 11.37
CA ILE A 132 4.76 0.49 9.99
C ILE A 132 5.79 1.19 9.12
N SER A 133 6.86 0.50 8.74
CA SER A 133 7.83 1.01 7.80
C SER A 133 7.61 0.38 6.43
N TRP A 134 7.72 1.20 5.39
CA TRP A 134 7.63 0.72 4.01
C TRP A 134 8.88 -0.11 3.66
N PRO A 135 8.75 -1.23 2.90
CA PRO A 135 9.92 -1.96 2.41
C PRO A 135 10.85 -1.02 1.64
N GLY A 136 12.14 -1.08 1.91
CA GLY A 136 13.12 -0.21 1.26
C GLY A 136 13.28 1.19 1.86
N ALA A 137 12.48 1.56 2.86
CA ALA A 137 12.54 2.87 3.49
C ALA A 137 13.90 3.22 4.08
N LYS A 138 14.61 2.23 4.63
CA LYS A 138 15.93 2.42 5.26
C LYS A 138 17.04 2.65 4.25
N GLU A 139 16.99 1.97 3.11
CA GLU A 139 18.05 2.02 2.08
C GLU A 139 17.90 3.21 1.14
N LEU A 140 16.69 3.73 0.95
CA LEU A 140 16.47 5.02 0.29
C LEU A 140 16.92 6.22 1.16
N GLY A 141 17.67 5.93 2.23
CA GLY A 141 18.33 6.96 3.05
C GLY A 141 17.39 7.82 3.89
N GLY A 142 16.16 7.34 4.19
CA GLY A 142 15.17 8.07 5.00
C GLY A 142 14.60 9.35 4.34
N GLY A 143 15.05 9.69 3.13
CA GLY A 143 14.67 10.90 2.41
C GLY A 143 13.52 10.76 1.41
N LEU A 144 12.90 9.58 1.29
CA LEU A 144 11.75 9.37 0.41
C LEU A 144 10.47 9.89 1.07
N SER A 145 9.96 11.03 0.60
CA SER A 145 8.64 11.53 0.97
C SER A 145 7.55 10.89 0.09
N LEU A 146 6.37 10.74 0.67
CA LEU A 146 5.22 10.12 0.03
C LEU A 146 4.08 11.15 -0.13
N ASP A 147 3.39 11.11 -1.25
CA ASP A 147 2.09 11.75 -1.47
C ASP A 147 1.26 10.85 -2.40
N LEU A 148 0.63 9.83 -1.83
CA LEU A 148 -0.06 8.78 -2.56
C LEU A 148 -1.56 8.81 -2.25
N ASN A 149 -2.39 8.70 -3.28
CA ASN A 149 -3.81 8.39 -3.14
C ASN A 149 -4.00 6.89 -3.37
N ILE A 150 -4.63 6.22 -2.41
CA ILE A 150 -4.88 4.78 -2.48
C ILE A 150 -6.38 4.56 -2.48
N THR A 151 -6.91 3.98 -3.55
CA THR A 151 -8.33 3.67 -3.69
C THR A 151 -8.56 2.19 -3.89
N GLY A 152 -9.71 1.69 -3.44
CA GLY A 152 -10.12 0.30 -3.65
C GLY A 152 -11.63 0.17 -3.61
N ASP A 153 -12.22 -0.32 -4.71
CA ASP A 153 -13.67 -0.47 -4.84
C ASP A 153 -14.10 -1.89 -4.47
N ARG A 154 -14.73 -2.07 -3.29
CA ARG A 154 -15.40 -3.31 -2.84
C ARG A 154 -14.62 -4.62 -3.01
N ASN A 155 -13.31 -4.55 -3.30
CA ASN A 155 -12.47 -5.69 -3.66
C ASN A 155 -11.45 -6.05 -2.56
N ILE A 156 -11.53 -5.36 -1.43
CA ILE A 156 -10.69 -5.63 -0.28
C ILE A 156 -11.43 -6.65 0.59
N LYS A 157 -10.91 -7.88 0.62
CA LYS A 157 -11.50 -8.99 1.38
C LYS A 157 -10.74 -9.20 2.68
N LEU A 158 -11.43 -9.12 3.79
CA LEU A 158 -10.94 -9.54 5.09
C LEU A 158 -11.61 -10.88 5.43
N ASP A 159 -10.83 -11.93 5.57
CA ASP A 159 -11.30 -13.28 5.94
C ASP A 159 -10.40 -13.81 7.06
N THR A 160 -10.82 -13.53 8.29
CA THR A 160 -10.17 -13.99 9.53
C THR A 160 -11.12 -14.89 10.30
N GLN A 161 -10.69 -15.38 11.46
CA GLN A 161 -11.57 -16.15 12.35
C GLN A 161 -12.68 -15.29 12.97
N LEU A 162 -12.43 -13.99 13.16
CA LEU A 162 -13.34 -13.08 13.82
C LEU A 162 -14.25 -12.33 12.83
N ILE A 163 -13.75 -12.04 11.62
CA ILE A 163 -14.49 -11.20 10.68
C ILE A 163 -14.30 -11.68 9.25
N LYS A 164 -15.40 -11.71 8.51
CA LYS A 164 -15.43 -11.97 7.07
C LYS A 164 -16.20 -10.86 6.40
N MET A 165 -15.50 -9.98 5.68
CA MET A 165 -16.15 -8.85 5.03
C MET A 165 -15.47 -8.46 3.73
N THR A 166 -16.19 -7.71 2.92
CA THR A 166 -15.62 -6.93 1.82
C THR A 166 -15.66 -5.46 2.17
N SER A 167 -14.69 -4.71 1.69
CA SER A 167 -14.59 -3.28 1.97
C SER A 167 -14.12 -2.50 0.76
N ARG A 168 -14.36 -1.19 0.81
CA ARG A 168 -13.74 -0.18 -0.06
C ARG A 168 -12.78 0.67 0.75
N ALA A 169 -11.80 1.26 0.10
CA ALA A 169 -10.84 2.16 0.71
C ALA A 169 -10.70 3.44 -0.11
N ASP A 170 -10.55 4.56 0.60
CA ASP A 170 -10.16 5.85 0.06
C ASP A 170 -9.20 6.47 1.06
N LEU A 171 -7.90 6.34 0.77
CA LEU A 171 -6.82 6.69 1.69
C LEU A 171 -5.84 7.63 1.01
N ARG A 172 -5.27 8.53 1.79
CA ARG A 172 -4.12 9.33 1.39
C ARG A 172 -2.95 9.06 2.31
N VAL A 173 -1.82 8.71 1.73
CA VAL A 173 -0.56 8.45 2.43
C VAL A 173 0.40 9.58 2.16
N LYS A 174 0.86 10.23 3.24
CA LYS A 174 1.86 11.30 3.24
C LYS A 174 3.01 10.96 4.19
N GLY A 175 3.91 11.92 4.42
CA GLY A 175 5.06 11.74 5.30
C GLY A 175 6.25 11.12 4.59
N THR A 176 7.02 10.31 5.30
CA THR A 176 8.18 9.61 4.72
C THR A 176 7.91 8.10 4.64
N ALA A 177 8.67 7.40 3.81
CA ALA A 177 8.56 5.94 3.71
C ALA A 177 8.88 5.23 5.04
N SER A 178 9.72 5.84 5.89
CA SER A 178 10.02 5.35 7.24
C SER A 178 8.99 5.74 8.31
N ASN A 179 8.21 6.81 8.06
CA ASN A 179 7.15 7.27 8.96
C ASN A 179 5.94 7.74 8.13
N PRO A 180 5.16 6.81 7.55
CA PRO A 180 4.01 7.14 6.74
C PRO A 180 2.85 7.65 7.62
N LEU A 181 2.15 8.66 7.12
CA LEU A 181 0.97 9.24 7.71
C LEU A 181 -0.22 8.90 6.83
N VAL A 182 -1.23 8.26 7.39
CA VAL A 182 -2.41 7.81 6.67
C VAL A 182 -3.62 8.63 7.09
N THR A 183 -4.38 9.12 6.12
CA THR A 183 -5.70 9.76 6.32
C THR A 183 -6.72 9.15 5.38
N GLY A 184 -8.02 9.33 5.68
CA GLY A 184 -9.10 8.78 4.87
C GLY A 184 -9.89 7.68 5.56
N SER A 185 -10.55 6.81 4.81
CA SER A 185 -11.42 5.80 5.39
C SER A 185 -11.40 4.47 4.64
N ILE A 186 -11.71 3.41 5.40
CA ILE A 186 -12.07 2.09 4.88
C ILE A 186 -13.48 1.79 5.35
N GLU A 187 -14.37 1.41 4.43
CA GLU A 187 -15.78 1.14 4.72
C GLU A 187 -16.15 -0.29 4.34
N ALA A 188 -16.82 -0.98 5.26
CA ALA A 188 -17.39 -2.31 5.01
C ALA A 188 -18.57 -2.21 4.04
N ASN A 189 -18.60 -3.12 3.07
CA ASN A 189 -19.73 -3.29 2.14
C ASN A 189 -20.64 -4.46 2.56
N GLY A 190 -20.60 -4.84 3.86
CA GLY A 190 -21.27 -6.00 4.43
C GLY A 190 -20.30 -7.12 4.76
N GLY A 191 -20.79 -8.08 5.51
CA GLY A 191 -19.99 -9.20 5.98
C GLY A 191 -20.54 -9.80 7.28
N GLU A 192 -19.73 -10.60 7.92
CA GLU A 192 -20.04 -11.31 9.15
C GLU A 192 -18.95 -11.06 10.20
N LEU A 193 -19.38 -10.89 11.43
CA LEU A 193 -18.53 -10.82 12.61
C LEU A 193 -18.87 -11.97 13.54
N TYR A 194 -17.87 -12.67 14.03
CA TYR A 194 -17.99 -13.75 14.99
C TYR A 194 -17.52 -13.24 16.36
N PHE A 195 -18.46 -13.13 17.30
CA PHE A 195 -18.17 -12.60 18.62
C PHE A 195 -18.89 -13.43 19.69
N GLN A 196 -18.16 -13.85 20.73
CA GLN A 196 -18.69 -14.69 21.85
C GLN A 196 -19.48 -15.92 21.38
N GLY A 197 -19.02 -16.58 20.32
CA GLY A 197 -19.65 -17.78 19.78
C GLY A 197 -20.91 -17.54 18.93
N ALA A 198 -21.32 -16.28 18.75
CA ALA A 198 -22.44 -15.90 17.88
C ALA A 198 -21.96 -15.24 16.58
N ARG A 199 -22.77 -15.37 15.53
CA ARG A 199 -22.55 -14.75 14.23
C ARG A 199 -23.44 -13.51 14.10
N TYR A 200 -22.81 -12.39 13.78
CA TYR A 200 -23.47 -11.11 13.55
C TYR A 200 -23.27 -10.69 12.09
N ARG A 201 -24.30 -10.21 11.45
CA ARG A 201 -24.24 -9.60 10.12
C ARG A 201 -23.85 -8.13 10.27
N ILE A 202 -22.78 -7.72 9.62
CA ILE A 202 -22.31 -6.33 9.63
C ILE A 202 -23.30 -5.46 8.83
N THR A 203 -23.92 -4.50 9.50
CA THR A 203 -24.84 -3.51 8.92
C THR A 203 -24.14 -2.21 8.58
N ARG A 204 -23.14 -1.84 9.38
CA ARG A 204 -22.28 -0.68 9.17
C ARG A 204 -20.87 -0.98 9.69
N GLY A 205 -19.86 -0.58 8.95
CA GLY A 205 -18.46 -0.67 9.39
C GLY A 205 -17.63 0.41 8.72
N ARG A 206 -16.92 1.20 9.53
CA ARG A 206 -16.03 2.26 9.06
C ARG A 206 -14.79 2.32 9.95
N LEU A 207 -13.64 2.36 9.30
CA LEU A 207 -12.37 2.75 9.90
C LEU A 207 -11.99 4.12 9.34
N GLU A 208 -11.80 5.10 10.21
CA GLU A 208 -11.51 6.46 9.81
C GLU A 208 -10.15 6.90 10.36
N PHE A 209 -9.23 7.22 9.47
CA PHE A 209 -7.89 7.69 9.77
C PHE A 209 -7.91 9.22 9.81
N VAL A 210 -8.10 9.78 11.00
CA VAL A 210 -8.23 11.24 11.21
C VAL A 210 -7.01 11.87 11.83
N ASN A 211 -6.12 11.08 12.45
CA ASN A 211 -4.93 11.59 13.11
C ASN A 211 -3.76 11.66 12.12
N PRO A 212 -3.30 12.88 11.75
CA PRO A 212 -2.20 13.02 10.81
C PRO A 212 -0.83 12.76 11.43
N LEU A 213 -0.74 12.44 12.72
CA LEU A 213 0.52 12.23 13.43
C LEU A 213 0.81 10.76 13.73
N ARG A 214 -0.20 9.91 13.71
CA ARG A 214 -0.07 8.48 13.99
C ARG A 214 -1.19 7.68 13.35
N ILE A 215 -0.93 6.43 13.04
CA ILE A 215 -1.91 5.48 12.51
C ILE A 215 -2.69 4.88 13.69
N ASP A 216 -3.80 5.52 14.06
CA ASP A 216 -4.73 5.08 15.11
C ASP A 216 -6.16 5.33 14.62
N PRO A 217 -6.70 4.43 13.77
CA PRO A 217 -8.00 4.65 13.15
C PRO A 217 -9.13 4.60 14.18
N ARG A 218 -10.09 5.48 13.97
CA ARG A 218 -11.38 5.43 14.65
C ARG A 218 -12.23 4.31 14.05
N ILE A 219 -12.78 3.48 14.90
CA ILE A 219 -13.64 2.35 14.54
C ILE A 219 -15.09 2.74 14.83
N ASP A 220 -15.97 2.52 13.88
CA ASP A 220 -17.42 2.56 14.00
C ASP A 220 -17.99 1.34 13.28
N LEU A 221 -18.42 0.34 14.04
CA LEU A 221 -18.97 -0.91 13.51
C LEU A 221 -20.26 -1.25 14.22
N GLU A 222 -21.27 -1.61 13.44
CA GLU A 222 -22.55 -2.12 13.92
C GLU A 222 -22.86 -3.42 13.20
N ALA A 223 -23.27 -4.42 13.98
CA ALA A 223 -23.61 -5.73 13.47
C ALA A 223 -24.82 -6.30 14.21
N GLU A 224 -25.66 -7.04 13.53
CA GLU A 224 -26.90 -7.60 14.05
C GLU A 224 -26.88 -9.13 14.00
N SER A 225 -27.47 -9.75 15.01
CA SER A 225 -27.77 -11.18 15.07
C SER A 225 -29.21 -11.40 15.49
N ASP A 226 -29.92 -12.24 14.75
CA ASP A 226 -31.29 -12.67 15.11
C ASP A 226 -31.19 -13.97 15.91
N LEU A 227 -31.59 -13.92 17.18
CA LEU A 227 -31.62 -15.07 18.07
C LEU A 227 -33.08 -15.35 18.49
N ARG A 228 -33.71 -16.31 17.84
CA ARG A 228 -35.16 -16.63 18.00
C ARG A 228 -36.02 -15.38 17.77
N ASP A 229 -36.62 -14.83 18.87
CA ASP A 229 -37.54 -13.70 18.81
C ASP A 229 -36.86 -12.36 19.13
N TYR A 230 -35.54 -12.36 19.33
CA TYR A 230 -34.77 -11.18 19.72
C TYR A 230 -33.77 -10.81 18.64
N ARG A 231 -33.67 -9.53 18.37
CA ARG A 231 -32.59 -8.93 17.58
C ARG A 231 -31.55 -8.36 18.54
N ILE A 232 -30.33 -8.86 18.41
CA ILE A 232 -29.18 -8.38 19.19
C ILE A 232 -28.36 -7.49 18.29
N VAL A 233 -28.08 -6.27 18.75
CA VAL A 233 -27.23 -5.31 18.05
C VAL A 233 -25.91 -5.19 18.81
N LEU A 234 -24.82 -5.49 18.13
CA LEU A 234 -23.46 -5.27 18.63
C LEU A 234 -22.91 -3.98 18.02
N THR A 235 -22.52 -3.05 18.87
CA THR A 235 -21.89 -1.80 18.46
C THR A 235 -20.44 -1.79 18.97
N ILE A 236 -19.47 -1.59 18.07
CA ILE A 236 -18.05 -1.41 18.41
C ILE A 236 -17.64 0.01 18.00
N SER A 237 -17.18 0.79 18.95
CA SER A 237 -16.80 2.18 18.74
C SER A 237 -15.56 2.58 19.54
N GLY A 238 -14.79 3.55 19.04
CA GLY A 238 -13.58 4.04 19.69
C GLY A 238 -12.42 4.14 18.71
N THR A 239 -11.19 4.00 19.20
CA THR A 239 -9.98 3.87 18.34
C THR A 239 -9.45 2.45 18.39
N ALA A 240 -8.61 2.09 17.43
CA ALA A 240 -8.00 0.76 17.41
C ALA A 240 -7.22 0.44 18.70
N GLY A 241 -6.62 1.46 19.33
CA GLY A 241 -5.94 1.31 20.62
C GLY A 241 -6.87 1.30 21.85
N LYS A 242 -8.13 1.78 21.72
CA LYS A 242 -9.11 1.89 22.82
C LYS A 242 -10.53 1.89 22.29
N PHE A 243 -11.11 0.73 22.15
CA PHE A 243 -12.50 0.57 21.70
C PHE A 243 -13.41 0.02 22.81
N ARG A 244 -14.71 0.19 22.62
CA ARG A 244 -15.78 -0.39 23.44
C ARG A 244 -16.67 -1.26 22.55
N ALA A 245 -17.18 -2.33 23.13
CA ALA A 245 -18.18 -3.20 22.51
C ALA A 245 -19.42 -3.26 23.40
N ASP A 246 -20.55 -2.82 22.88
CA ASP A 246 -21.83 -2.77 23.57
C ASP A 246 -22.83 -3.69 22.85
N LEU A 247 -23.55 -4.50 23.62
CA LEU A 247 -24.62 -5.37 23.16
C LEU A 247 -25.98 -4.82 23.63
N ARG A 248 -26.94 -4.74 22.72
CA ARG A 248 -28.32 -4.33 23.00
C ARG A 248 -29.31 -5.29 22.39
#